data_6c96fed6d0c144cd62bae129e662ce01
#
_entry.id   6c96fed6d0c144cd62bae129e662ce01
#
_cell.length_a   1.000
_cell.length_b   1.000
_cell.length_c   1.000
_cell.angle_alpha   90.00
_cell.angle_beta   90.00
_cell.angle_gamma   90.00
#
_symmetry.space_group_name_H-M   'P 1'
#
loop_
_entity.id
_entity.type
_entity.pdbx_description
1 polymer ?
#
loop_
_entity_poly.entity_id
_entity_poly.type
_entity_poly.pdbx_seq_one_letter_code
_entity_poly.pdbx_strand_id
1 'polypeptide(L)'
;MAHHDPINLMTPPAGLAQLNERSREIFRQIVESYLATGEPVGSRNISRLIAVPLSPASVRNVMADLEQLGLIYAPHTSAGRLPTEAGLRFFVDALMQVGDMTEAERQSIQSQFASVGRAQSVEAALDEALTRLSGLTRAAAVVLTAKSNTRLKHIEFVRLEPERALVVLVGEDGQVENRVLALPPGVPSSALTEASNFLNARIRGRTLAEARLELETALAHDRAELDQLTQKVIAAGVASWSGGDSDDRQLIVRGHANLLEDLHALEDLERVRRLFDDLETKRGVVDLLGRAENADGVRIFIGSENKLFSLSGSSTIVSPYSDATGRIVGVLGVIGPTRLNYARVIPTVDYAARLVSRLLGG
;
A
#
# COMPACT_ATOMS: atom_id res chain seq x y z
N MET A 1 -29.00 -7.07 9.09
CA MET A 1 -28.57 -6.09 10.11
C MET A 1 -27.18 -6.52 10.54
N ALA A 2 -26.15 -6.02 9.89
CA ALA A 2 -24.76 -6.26 10.28
C ALA A 2 -24.30 -5.06 11.11
N HIS A 3 -24.02 -5.29 12.37
CA HIS A 3 -23.41 -4.32 13.26
C HIS A 3 -22.05 -3.90 12.69
N HIS A 4 -21.90 -2.62 12.47
CA HIS A 4 -20.62 -2.00 12.19
C HIS A 4 -19.84 -2.00 13.52
N ASP A 5 -18.83 -2.89 13.64
CA ASP A 5 -17.86 -2.78 14.71
C ASP A 5 -16.93 -1.58 14.45
N PRO A 6 -16.65 -0.76 15.48
CA PRO A 6 -15.90 0.48 15.30
C PRO A 6 -14.44 0.18 14.94
N ILE A 7 -13.90 1.02 14.06
CA ILE A 7 -12.48 1.19 13.73
C ILE A 7 -11.65 1.00 15.02
N ASN A 8 -10.74 0.04 15.03
CA ASN A 8 -9.90 -0.27 16.20
C ASN A 8 -8.94 0.89 16.47
N LEU A 9 -9.35 1.79 17.34
CA LEU A 9 -8.68 3.04 17.68
C LEU A 9 -7.58 2.78 18.71
N MET A 10 -6.36 3.19 18.40
CA MET A 10 -5.29 3.31 19.41
C MET A 10 -5.79 4.25 20.52
N THR A 11 -5.54 3.89 21.78
CA THR A 11 -5.94 4.67 22.97
C THR A 11 -5.42 6.11 22.82
N PRO A 12 -6.30 7.13 22.84
CA PRO A 12 -5.87 8.51 22.69
C PRO A 12 -4.97 8.93 23.86
N PRO A 13 -3.99 9.82 23.63
CA PRO A 13 -3.15 10.35 24.71
C PRO A 13 -4.02 10.92 25.85
N ALA A 14 -3.68 10.64 27.08
CA ALA A 14 -4.46 10.87 28.31
C ALA A 14 -4.94 12.33 28.56
N GLY A 15 -4.42 13.32 27.81
CA GLY A 15 -4.84 14.73 27.90
C GLY A 15 -6.00 15.13 26.98
N LEU A 16 -6.35 14.32 25.98
CA LEU A 16 -7.29 14.69 24.92
C LEU A 16 -8.77 14.47 25.29
N ALA A 17 -9.06 13.67 26.29
CA ALA A 17 -10.41 13.49 26.86
C ALA A 17 -10.96 14.78 27.54
N GLN A 18 -10.10 15.79 27.75
CA GLN A 18 -10.43 17.01 28.51
C GLN A 18 -10.85 18.20 27.64
N LEU A 19 -10.83 18.08 26.29
CA LEU A 19 -11.28 19.17 25.44
C LEU A 19 -12.79 19.38 25.60
N ASN A 20 -13.16 20.59 26.03
CA ASN A 20 -14.55 20.98 26.03
C ASN A 20 -15.11 21.13 24.60
N GLU A 21 -16.44 21.15 24.47
CA GLU A 21 -17.11 21.19 23.16
C GLU A 21 -16.67 22.37 22.29
N ARG A 22 -16.45 23.54 22.92
CA ARG A 22 -15.95 24.72 22.22
C ARG A 22 -14.55 24.54 21.65
N SER A 23 -13.64 23.95 22.42
CA SER A 23 -12.26 23.69 21.97
C SER A 23 -12.25 22.66 20.85
N ARG A 24 -13.12 21.64 20.92
CA ARG A 24 -13.30 20.65 19.85
C ARG A 24 -13.79 21.28 18.56
N GLU A 25 -14.76 22.18 18.64
CA GLU A 25 -15.31 22.86 17.45
C GLU A 25 -14.27 23.79 16.82
N ILE A 26 -13.54 24.58 17.60
CA ILE A 26 -12.45 25.43 17.10
C ILE A 26 -11.36 24.59 16.45
N PHE A 27 -10.97 23.48 17.10
CA PHE A 27 -9.97 22.58 16.55
C PHE A 27 -10.44 21.93 15.24
N ARG A 28 -11.70 21.47 15.18
CA ARG A 28 -12.32 20.94 13.96
C ARG A 28 -12.21 21.92 12.81
N GLN A 29 -12.60 23.16 13.03
CA GLN A 29 -12.58 24.22 12.02
C GLN A 29 -11.14 24.57 11.56
N ILE A 30 -10.15 24.49 12.45
CA ILE A 30 -8.74 24.65 12.09
C ILE A 30 -8.30 23.54 11.14
N VAL A 31 -8.61 22.27 11.49
CA VAL A 31 -8.22 21.11 10.67
C VAL A 31 -8.95 21.11 9.33
N GLU A 32 -10.26 21.30 9.30
CA GLU A 32 -11.06 21.35 8.07
C GLU A 32 -10.58 22.47 7.12
N SER A 33 -10.30 23.66 7.66
CA SER A 33 -9.73 24.75 6.87
C SER A 33 -8.35 24.40 6.30
N TYR A 34 -7.49 23.79 7.10
CA TYR A 34 -6.18 23.34 6.65
C TYR A 34 -6.29 22.27 5.56
N LEU A 35 -7.15 21.27 5.73
CA LEU A 35 -7.34 20.23 4.72
C LEU A 35 -7.87 20.79 3.39
N ALA A 36 -8.66 21.87 3.47
CA ALA A 36 -9.20 22.53 2.27
C ALA A 36 -8.20 23.45 1.56
N THR A 37 -7.33 24.16 2.31
CA THR A 37 -6.49 25.24 1.74
C THR A 37 -5.00 24.96 1.78
N GLY A 38 -4.53 24.09 2.68
CA GLY A 38 -3.11 23.89 2.98
C GLY A 38 -2.47 25.03 3.80
N GLU A 39 -3.20 26.10 4.11
CA GLU A 39 -2.68 27.32 4.68
C GLU A 39 -2.92 27.44 6.20
N PRO A 40 -2.03 28.15 6.94
CA PRO A 40 -2.21 28.42 8.35
C PRO A 40 -3.48 29.26 8.61
N VAL A 41 -4.29 28.86 9.60
CA VAL A 41 -5.58 29.48 9.88
C VAL A 41 -5.50 30.45 11.04
N GLY A 42 -5.93 31.70 10.80
CA GLY A 42 -5.93 32.75 11.81
C GLY A 42 -7.21 32.79 12.65
N SER A 43 -7.11 33.28 13.91
CA SER A 43 -8.25 33.37 14.86
C SER A 43 -9.44 34.17 14.33
N ARG A 44 -9.18 35.19 13.47
CA ARG A 44 -10.26 35.97 12.83
C ARG A 44 -11.08 35.15 11.84
N ASN A 45 -10.43 34.26 11.11
CA ASN A 45 -11.09 33.37 10.16
C ASN A 45 -11.96 32.35 10.91
N ILE A 46 -11.36 31.70 11.92
CA ILE A 46 -12.09 30.74 12.75
C ILE A 46 -13.32 31.38 13.43
N SER A 47 -13.18 32.59 13.98
CA SER A 47 -14.34 33.27 14.64
C SER A 47 -15.52 33.54 13.70
N ARG A 48 -15.33 33.51 12.38
CA ARG A 48 -16.39 33.65 11.36
C ARG A 48 -16.99 32.30 10.92
N LEU A 49 -16.26 31.24 11.09
CA LEU A 49 -16.67 29.90 10.65
C LEU A 49 -17.43 29.11 11.70
N ILE A 50 -17.17 29.39 12.99
CA ILE A 50 -17.85 28.71 14.10
C ILE A 50 -19.29 29.19 14.26
N ALA A 51 -20.18 28.23 14.54
CA ALA A 51 -21.61 28.52 14.70
C ALA A 51 -21.94 29.41 15.92
N VAL A 52 -21.16 29.29 17.01
CA VAL A 52 -21.29 30.10 18.21
C VAL A 52 -20.41 31.34 18.10
N PRO A 53 -20.97 32.56 18.14
CA PRO A 53 -20.17 33.78 18.01
C PRO A 53 -19.13 33.91 19.13
N LEU A 54 -17.86 33.88 18.76
CA LEU A 54 -16.73 34.10 19.66
C LEU A 54 -15.88 35.25 19.15
N SER A 55 -15.35 36.04 20.08
CA SER A 55 -14.39 37.08 19.72
C SER A 55 -13.08 36.44 19.20
N PRO A 56 -12.37 37.09 18.26
CA PRO A 56 -11.05 36.60 17.84
C PRO A 56 -10.06 36.45 18.98
N ALA A 57 -10.21 37.21 20.07
CA ALA A 57 -9.40 37.09 21.29
C ALA A 57 -9.70 35.78 22.03
N SER A 58 -10.97 35.41 22.17
CA SER A 58 -11.39 34.15 22.80
C SER A 58 -10.89 32.94 21.98
N VAL A 59 -11.01 33.00 20.66
CA VAL A 59 -10.48 31.97 19.77
C VAL A 59 -8.95 31.83 19.92
N ARG A 60 -8.23 32.95 20.05
CA ARG A 60 -6.76 32.93 20.23
C ARG A 60 -6.36 32.26 21.54
N ASN A 61 -7.11 32.45 22.64
CA ASN A 61 -6.86 31.78 23.91
C ASN A 61 -7.01 30.25 23.75
N VAL A 62 -8.10 29.80 23.12
CA VAL A 62 -8.29 28.35 22.84
C VAL A 62 -7.20 27.81 21.93
N MET A 63 -6.78 28.58 20.91
CA MET A 63 -5.66 28.18 20.06
C MET A 63 -4.37 28.01 20.87
N ALA A 64 -4.11 28.88 21.87
CA ALA A 64 -2.94 28.72 22.74
C ALA A 64 -3.03 27.46 23.60
N ASP A 65 -4.21 27.13 24.11
CA ASP A 65 -4.42 25.88 24.87
C ASP A 65 -4.20 24.65 23.97
N LEU A 66 -4.72 24.65 22.74
CA LEU A 66 -4.54 23.59 21.75
C LEU A 66 -3.06 23.43 21.33
N GLU A 67 -2.32 24.54 21.27
CA GLU A 67 -0.89 24.55 20.99
C GLU A 67 -0.09 23.94 22.15
N GLN A 68 -0.43 24.26 23.41
CA GLN A 68 0.16 23.63 24.59
C GLN A 68 -0.11 22.12 24.66
N LEU A 69 -1.26 21.68 24.17
CA LEU A 69 -1.60 20.25 24.03
C LEU A 69 -0.89 19.57 22.86
N GLY A 70 -0.11 20.31 22.05
CA GLY A 70 0.59 19.77 20.90
C GLY A 70 -0.30 19.37 19.72
N LEU A 71 -1.55 19.86 19.66
CA LEU A 71 -2.50 19.56 18.57
C LEU A 71 -2.34 20.47 17.37
N ILE A 72 -1.87 21.70 17.59
CA ILE A 72 -1.59 22.70 16.57
C ILE A 72 -0.26 23.38 16.83
N TYR A 73 0.31 24.05 15.82
CA TYR A 73 1.55 24.83 15.94
C TYR A 73 1.51 26.04 15.04
N ALA A 74 2.40 27.02 15.31
CA ALA A 74 2.63 28.17 14.46
C ALA A 74 3.88 27.93 13.60
N PRO A 75 3.80 27.93 12.26
CA PRO A 75 4.99 27.84 11.43
C PRO A 75 5.91 29.06 11.57
N HIS A 76 5.32 30.24 11.82
CA HIS A 76 6.02 31.50 12.10
C HIS A 76 5.25 32.33 13.14
N THR A 77 5.94 33.26 13.79
CA THR A 77 5.41 34.08 14.89
C THR A 77 4.13 34.87 14.55
N SER A 78 3.99 35.30 13.29
CA SER A 78 2.81 36.03 12.79
C SER A 78 1.84 35.19 11.97
N ALA A 79 2.14 33.93 11.77
CA ALA A 79 1.28 33.02 11.03
C ALA A 79 0.06 32.58 11.84
N GLY A 80 -0.96 32.06 11.15
CA GLY A 80 -2.03 31.30 11.77
C GLY A 80 -1.50 30.03 12.44
N ARG A 81 -2.39 29.06 12.62
CA ARG A 81 -2.06 27.76 13.20
C ARG A 81 -2.29 26.66 12.18
N LEU A 82 -1.45 25.65 12.22
CA LEU A 82 -1.54 24.41 11.47
C LEU A 82 -1.72 23.24 12.45
N PRO A 83 -2.45 22.18 12.08
CA PRO A 83 -2.47 20.97 12.88
C PRO A 83 -1.12 20.27 12.85
N THR A 84 -0.74 19.67 13.97
CA THR A 84 0.38 18.71 14.04
C THR A 84 -0.09 17.36 13.51
N GLU A 85 0.84 16.42 13.29
CA GLU A 85 0.50 15.02 12.96
C GLU A 85 -0.37 14.39 14.06
N ALA A 86 -0.03 14.63 15.33
CA ALA A 86 -0.85 14.20 16.48
C ALA A 86 -2.24 14.84 16.47
N GLY A 87 -2.34 16.12 16.06
CA GLY A 87 -3.62 16.80 15.88
C GLY A 87 -4.45 16.17 14.76
N LEU A 88 -3.85 15.90 13.61
CA LEU A 88 -4.54 15.21 12.50
C LEU A 88 -5.02 13.82 12.92
N ARG A 89 -4.20 13.07 13.65
CA ARG A 89 -4.59 11.77 14.21
C ARG A 89 -5.80 11.90 15.12
N PHE A 90 -5.75 12.82 16.06
CA PHE A 90 -6.87 13.07 16.97
C PHE A 90 -8.15 13.49 16.23
N PHE A 91 -8.01 14.32 15.20
CA PHE A 91 -9.16 14.72 14.36
C PHE A 91 -9.79 13.50 13.67
N VAL A 92 -8.98 12.65 13.04
CA VAL A 92 -9.45 11.46 12.33
C VAL A 92 -10.13 10.47 13.28
N ASP A 93 -9.54 10.25 14.46
CA ASP A 93 -10.02 9.23 15.41
C ASP A 93 -11.23 9.66 16.22
N ALA A 94 -11.29 10.93 16.62
CA ALA A 94 -12.25 11.38 17.62
C ALA A 94 -13.28 12.43 17.14
N LEU A 95 -12.97 13.16 16.10
CA LEU A 95 -13.79 14.31 15.69
C LEU A 95 -14.35 14.19 14.27
N MET A 96 -13.69 13.44 13.40
CA MET A 96 -14.15 13.27 12.05
C MET A 96 -15.36 12.33 12.02
N GLN A 97 -16.45 12.82 11.47
CA GLN A 97 -17.57 11.96 11.11
C GLN A 97 -17.29 11.40 9.72
N VAL A 98 -16.89 10.14 9.67
CA VAL A 98 -16.87 9.40 8.40
C VAL A 98 -18.33 9.11 8.06
N GLY A 99 -18.92 9.93 7.20
CA GLY A 99 -20.26 9.69 6.69
C GLY A 99 -20.28 8.43 5.83
N ASP A 100 -21.37 7.69 5.85
CA ASP A 100 -21.59 6.63 4.88
C ASP A 100 -21.62 7.24 3.47
N MET A 101 -20.95 6.57 2.52
CA MET A 101 -21.04 6.98 1.13
C MET A 101 -22.50 6.97 0.67
N THR A 102 -22.89 8.03 -0.01
CA THR A 102 -24.21 8.08 -0.66
C THR A 102 -24.31 6.99 -1.73
N GLU A 103 -25.54 6.58 -2.02
CA GLU A 103 -25.78 5.58 -3.07
C GLU A 103 -25.28 6.06 -4.45
N ALA A 104 -25.40 7.36 -4.72
CA ALA A 104 -24.87 7.96 -5.96
C ALA A 104 -23.33 7.87 -6.06
N GLU A 105 -22.62 8.09 -4.95
CA GLU A 105 -21.16 7.92 -4.90
C GLU A 105 -20.76 6.47 -5.07
N ARG A 106 -21.46 5.53 -4.44
CA ARG A 106 -21.21 4.08 -4.62
C ARG A 106 -21.41 3.66 -6.07
N GLN A 107 -22.50 4.08 -6.71
CA GLN A 107 -22.78 3.78 -8.11
C GLN A 107 -21.73 4.39 -9.05
N SER A 108 -21.29 5.62 -8.77
CA SER A 108 -20.22 6.28 -9.53
C SER A 108 -18.93 5.48 -9.47
N ILE A 109 -18.50 5.05 -8.28
CA ILE A 109 -17.28 4.24 -8.11
C ILE A 109 -17.47 2.87 -8.78
N GLN A 110 -18.60 2.22 -8.56
CA GLN A 110 -18.88 0.91 -9.15
C GLN A 110 -18.85 0.94 -10.68
N SER A 111 -19.38 1.98 -11.29
CA SER A 111 -19.33 2.16 -12.76
C SER A 111 -17.89 2.32 -13.28
N GLN A 112 -17.03 3.02 -12.55
CA GLN A 112 -15.62 3.19 -12.88
C GLN A 112 -14.83 1.89 -12.73
N PHE A 113 -15.22 1.01 -11.79
CA PHE A 113 -14.60 -0.30 -11.57
C PHE A 113 -15.19 -1.42 -12.44
N ALA A 114 -16.22 -1.16 -13.25
CA ALA A 114 -16.85 -2.17 -14.09
C ALA A 114 -15.89 -2.79 -15.13
N SER A 115 -14.88 -2.06 -15.56
CA SER A 115 -13.84 -2.55 -16.48
C SER A 115 -12.85 -3.49 -15.82
N VAL A 116 -12.59 -3.32 -14.51
CA VAL A 116 -11.66 -4.14 -13.73
C VAL A 116 -12.04 -5.63 -13.81
N GLY A 117 -13.33 -5.96 -13.74
CA GLY A 117 -13.82 -7.33 -13.84
C GLY A 117 -13.66 -7.98 -15.25
N ARG A 118 -13.21 -7.23 -16.24
CA ARG A 118 -12.93 -7.74 -17.60
C ARG A 118 -11.45 -7.97 -17.87
N ALA A 119 -10.60 -7.75 -16.90
CA ALA A 119 -9.15 -7.92 -17.02
C ALA A 119 -8.80 -9.40 -17.26
N GLN A 120 -7.77 -9.63 -18.08
CA GLN A 120 -7.36 -10.99 -18.45
C GLN A 120 -6.53 -11.70 -17.34
N SER A 121 -6.06 -10.96 -16.35
CA SER A 121 -5.30 -11.49 -15.21
C SER A 121 -5.59 -10.69 -13.94
N VAL A 122 -5.32 -11.30 -12.78
CA VAL A 122 -5.43 -10.64 -11.47
C VAL A 122 -4.56 -9.39 -11.40
N GLU A 123 -3.34 -9.44 -11.94
CA GLU A 123 -2.42 -8.31 -11.95
C GLU A 123 -2.97 -7.15 -12.79
N ALA A 124 -3.51 -7.43 -13.98
CA ALA A 124 -4.14 -6.41 -14.82
C ALA A 124 -5.37 -5.81 -14.14
N ALA A 125 -6.15 -6.63 -13.42
CA ALA A 125 -7.29 -6.16 -12.63
C ALA A 125 -6.86 -5.22 -11.50
N LEU A 126 -5.83 -5.59 -10.75
CA LEU A 126 -5.26 -4.76 -9.69
C LEU A 126 -4.68 -3.45 -10.24
N ASP A 127 -3.98 -3.53 -11.36
CA ASP A 127 -3.40 -2.36 -12.03
C ASP A 127 -4.47 -1.33 -12.45
N GLU A 128 -5.54 -1.81 -13.05
CA GLU A 128 -6.67 -0.96 -13.44
C GLU A 128 -7.41 -0.41 -12.21
N ALA A 129 -7.63 -1.24 -11.19
CA ALA A 129 -8.23 -0.81 -9.93
C ALA A 129 -7.45 0.34 -9.28
N LEU A 130 -6.11 0.24 -9.25
CA LEU A 130 -5.23 1.28 -8.73
C LEU A 130 -5.31 2.56 -9.56
N THR A 131 -5.35 2.45 -10.88
CA THR A 131 -5.50 3.60 -11.77
C THR A 131 -6.80 4.35 -11.48
N ARG A 132 -7.92 3.63 -11.28
CA ARG A 132 -9.21 4.23 -10.91
C ARG A 132 -9.18 4.85 -9.52
N LEU A 133 -8.63 4.13 -8.54
CA LEU A 133 -8.52 4.61 -7.16
C LEU A 133 -7.67 5.88 -7.07
N SER A 134 -6.55 5.93 -7.78
CA SER A 134 -5.69 7.11 -7.87
C SER A 134 -6.42 8.32 -8.44
N GLY A 135 -7.18 8.14 -9.52
CA GLY A 135 -8.00 9.22 -10.10
C GLY A 135 -9.09 9.74 -9.16
N LEU A 136 -9.75 8.85 -8.42
CA LEU A 136 -10.82 9.20 -7.46
C LEU A 136 -10.29 9.97 -6.25
N THR A 137 -9.11 9.61 -5.76
CA THR A 137 -8.53 10.13 -4.53
C THR A 137 -7.52 11.24 -4.74
N ARG A 138 -7.05 11.45 -5.98
CA ARG A 138 -5.93 12.33 -6.34
C ARG A 138 -4.69 12.06 -5.51
N ALA A 139 -4.41 10.78 -5.27
CA ALA A 139 -3.27 10.30 -4.49
C ALA A 139 -2.56 9.17 -5.25
N ALA A 140 -1.37 8.77 -4.83
CA ALA A 140 -0.73 7.57 -5.33
C ALA A 140 -1.47 6.34 -4.79
N ALA A 141 -2.03 5.52 -5.67
CA ALA A 141 -2.66 4.27 -5.27
C ALA A 141 -1.63 3.15 -5.20
N VAL A 142 -1.74 2.30 -4.18
CA VAL A 142 -0.81 1.21 -3.91
C VAL A 142 -1.57 -0.08 -3.64
N VAL A 143 -1.01 -1.19 -4.08
CA VAL A 143 -1.44 -2.52 -3.66
C VAL A 143 -0.22 -3.35 -3.28
N LEU A 144 -0.33 -4.02 -2.14
CA LEU A 144 0.56 -5.10 -1.75
C LEU A 144 -0.23 -6.39 -1.90
N THR A 145 0.25 -7.27 -2.75
CA THR A 145 -0.36 -8.57 -3.00
C THR A 145 0.69 -9.67 -2.83
N ALA A 146 0.27 -10.86 -2.45
CA ALA A 146 1.15 -12.02 -2.55
C ALA A 146 1.56 -12.17 -4.02
N LYS A 147 2.81 -12.46 -4.28
CA LYS A 147 3.20 -12.90 -5.62
C LYS A 147 2.30 -14.07 -6.00
N SER A 148 1.79 -14.02 -7.21
CA SER A 148 0.83 -15.00 -7.70
C SER A 148 1.33 -16.41 -7.35
N ASN A 149 0.53 -17.15 -6.61
CA ASN A 149 0.74 -18.57 -6.31
C ASN A 149 0.34 -19.39 -7.55
N THR A 150 0.65 -18.84 -8.72
CA THR A 150 0.31 -19.40 -10.02
C THR A 150 0.94 -20.78 -10.15
N ARG A 151 0.14 -21.74 -10.60
CA ARG A 151 0.65 -23.07 -10.92
C ARG A 151 1.58 -22.99 -12.11
N LEU A 152 2.71 -23.63 -12.01
CA LEU A 152 3.73 -23.62 -13.04
C LEU A 152 3.33 -24.52 -14.21
N LYS A 153 3.52 -24.02 -15.42
CA LYS A 153 3.24 -24.71 -16.66
C LYS A 153 4.52 -25.21 -17.31
N HIS A 154 5.56 -24.37 -17.34
CA HIS A 154 6.80 -24.66 -18.05
C HIS A 154 7.97 -23.87 -17.49
N ILE A 155 9.18 -24.47 -17.55
CA ILE A 155 10.46 -23.82 -17.28
C ILE A 155 11.42 -24.12 -18.41
N GLU A 156 12.25 -23.13 -18.80
CA GLU A 156 13.27 -23.26 -19.82
C GLU A 156 14.55 -22.55 -19.40
N PHE A 157 15.71 -23.17 -19.70
CA PHE A 157 17.02 -22.55 -19.52
C PHE A 157 17.61 -22.24 -20.91
N VAL A 158 17.80 -20.96 -21.18
CA VAL A 158 18.36 -20.46 -22.43
C VAL A 158 19.76 -19.93 -22.17
N ARG A 159 20.79 -20.51 -22.83
CA ARG A 159 22.14 -20.01 -22.68
C ARG A 159 22.28 -18.62 -23.30
N LEU A 160 22.77 -17.67 -22.52
CA LEU A 160 23.15 -16.34 -23.01
C LEU A 160 24.64 -16.24 -23.29
N GLU A 161 25.47 -16.75 -22.39
CA GLU A 161 26.93 -16.71 -22.41
C GLU A 161 27.50 -18.02 -21.81
N PRO A 162 28.78 -18.30 -21.91
CA PRO A 162 29.36 -19.53 -21.36
C PRO A 162 29.02 -19.77 -19.88
N GLU A 163 28.97 -18.72 -19.08
CA GLU A 163 28.71 -18.76 -17.63
C GLU A 163 27.37 -18.06 -17.23
N ARG A 164 26.46 -17.80 -18.20
CA ARG A 164 25.18 -17.16 -17.92
C ARG A 164 24.04 -17.81 -18.72
N ALA A 165 22.93 -18.09 -18.06
CA ALA A 165 21.70 -18.53 -18.69
C ALA A 165 20.53 -17.64 -18.28
N LEU A 166 19.57 -17.49 -19.19
CA LEU A 166 18.24 -16.97 -18.86
C LEU A 166 17.37 -18.15 -18.45
N VAL A 167 16.73 -18.03 -17.31
CA VAL A 167 15.69 -18.97 -16.86
C VAL A 167 14.35 -18.31 -17.12
N VAL A 168 13.50 -18.97 -17.91
CA VAL A 168 12.16 -18.52 -18.25
C VAL A 168 11.18 -19.45 -17.56
N LEU A 169 10.31 -18.89 -16.74
CA LEU A 169 9.26 -19.59 -16.01
C LEU A 169 7.90 -19.14 -16.53
N VAL A 170 7.05 -20.08 -16.92
CA VAL A 170 5.72 -19.81 -17.45
C VAL A 170 4.68 -20.36 -16.49
N GLY A 171 3.76 -19.51 -16.03
CA GLY A 171 2.59 -19.86 -15.24
C GLY A 171 1.44 -20.40 -16.08
N GLU A 172 0.48 -21.09 -15.44
CA GLU A 172 -0.76 -21.55 -16.10
C GLU A 172 -1.66 -20.36 -16.52
N ASP A 173 -1.53 -19.22 -15.83
CA ASP A 173 -2.16 -17.94 -16.18
C ASP A 173 -1.52 -17.21 -17.37
N GLY A 174 -0.46 -17.81 -17.95
CA GLY A 174 0.27 -17.22 -19.08
C GLY A 174 1.31 -16.17 -18.69
N GLN A 175 1.50 -15.89 -17.41
CA GLN A 175 2.58 -15.01 -16.96
C GLN A 175 3.94 -15.64 -17.21
N VAL A 176 4.90 -14.80 -17.61
CA VAL A 176 6.28 -15.21 -17.89
C VAL A 176 7.22 -14.43 -16.99
N GLU A 177 7.88 -15.13 -16.08
CA GLU A 177 9.00 -14.59 -15.32
C GLU A 177 10.32 -15.00 -15.96
N ASN A 178 11.30 -14.10 -15.96
CA ASN A 178 12.65 -14.43 -16.42
C ASN A 178 13.70 -13.90 -15.42
N ARG A 179 14.79 -14.66 -15.29
CA ARG A 179 15.93 -14.27 -14.44
C ARG A 179 17.24 -14.75 -15.07
N VAL A 180 18.28 -13.95 -14.90
CA VAL A 180 19.63 -14.33 -15.33
C VAL A 180 20.28 -15.13 -14.21
N LEU A 181 20.73 -16.32 -14.56
CA LEU A 181 21.41 -17.27 -13.70
C LEU A 181 22.91 -17.32 -14.06
N ALA A 182 23.78 -17.28 -13.06
CA ALA A 182 25.18 -17.59 -13.22
C ALA A 182 25.36 -19.11 -13.30
N LEU A 183 26.03 -19.59 -14.35
CA LEU A 183 26.33 -21.00 -14.55
C LEU A 183 27.75 -21.32 -14.04
N PRO A 184 27.97 -22.51 -13.45
CA PRO A 184 29.32 -23.00 -13.21
C PRO A 184 30.11 -23.11 -14.52
N PRO A 185 31.44 -22.94 -14.47
CA PRO A 185 32.29 -23.17 -15.66
C PRO A 185 32.12 -24.59 -16.21
N GLY A 186 32.09 -24.68 -17.54
CA GLY A 186 32.07 -25.98 -18.22
C GLY A 186 30.73 -26.68 -18.35
N VAL A 187 29.61 -26.02 -17.97
CA VAL A 187 28.27 -26.58 -18.15
C VAL A 187 27.94 -26.71 -19.64
N PRO A 188 27.69 -27.90 -20.18
CA PRO A 188 27.31 -28.09 -21.59
C PRO A 188 25.85 -27.68 -21.81
N SER A 189 25.45 -27.39 -23.05
CA SER A 189 24.06 -27.06 -23.36
C SER A 189 23.11 -28.23 -23.10
N SER A 190 23.57 -29.47 -23.21
CA SER A 190 22.81 -30.66 -22.87
C SER A 190 22.35 -30.68 -21.41
N ALA A 191 23.21 -30.22 -20.47
CA ALA A 191 22.86 -30.13 -19.06
C ALA A 191 21.73 -29.12 -18.79
N LEU A 192 21.64 -28.03 -19.56
CA LEU A 192 20.54 -27.09 -19.47
C LEU A 192 19.20 -27.70 -19.94
N THR A 193 19.26 -28.44 -21.06
CA THR A 193 18.08 -29.15 -21.59
C THR A 193 17.63 -30.25 -20.63
N GLU A 194 18.56 -31.00 -20.06
CA GLU A 194 18.26 -32.04 -19.08
C GLU A 194 17.66 -31.45 -17.79
N ALA A 195 18.21 -30.34 -17.31
CA ALA A 195 17.65 -29.60 -16.18
C ALA A 195 16.23 -29.11 -16.47
N SER A 196 15.98 -28.53 -17.66
CA SER A 196 14.63 -28.14 -18.09
C SER A 196 13.66 -29.31 -18.07
N ASN A 197 14.05 -30.44 -18.65
CA ASN A 197 13.22 -31.66 -18.72
C ASN A 197 12.92 -32.21 -17.32
N PHE A 198 13.94 -32.33 -16.48
CA PHE A 198 13.80 -32.80 -15.10
C PHE A 198 12.85 -31.94 -14.29
N LEU A 199 12.99 -30.61 -14.39
CA LEU A 199 12.13 -29.67 -13.70
C LEU A 199 10.70 -29.71 -14.25
N ASN A 200 10.51 -29.67 -15.56
CA ASN A 200 9.18 -29.71 -16.18
C ASN A 200 8.37 -30.93 -15.81
N ALA A 201 9.01 -32.10 -15.63
CA ALA A 201 8.35 -33.32 -15.20
C ALA A 201 7.76 -33.20 -13.77
N ARG A 202 8.29 -32.29 -12.93
CA ARG A 202 7.96 -32.17 -11.50
C ARG A 202 7.20 -30.90 -11.12
N ILE A 203 7.36 -29.82 -11.88
CA ILE A 203 6.77 -28.52 -11.53
C ILE A 203 5.35 -28.31 -12.08
N ARG A 204 4.99 -29.02 -13.15
CA ARG A 204 3.73 -28.80 -13.86
C ARG A 204 2.52 -28.96 -12.93
N GLY A 205 1.65 -27.94 -12.91
CA GLY A 205 0.43 -27.92 -12.09
C GLY A 205 0.69 -27.67 -10.60
N ARG A 206 1.93 -27.34 -10.20
CA ARG A 206 2.32 -26.99 -8.83
C ARG A 206 2.64 -25.52 -8.69
N THR A 207 2.43 -25.01 -7.51
CA THR A 207 2.93 -23.67 -7.16
C THR A 207 4.44 -23.69 -7.01
N LEU A 208 5.08 -22.53 -7.06
CA LEU A 208 6.54 -22.42 -6.88
C LEU A 208 7.01 -22.99 -5.52
N ALA A 209 6.22 -22.77 -4.45
CA ALA A 209 6.52 -23.29 -3.12
C ALA A 209 6.42 -24.84 -3.07
N GLU A 210 5.34 -25.42 -3.65
CA GLU A 210 5.16 -26.87 -3.75
C GLU A 210 6.27 -27.51 -4.61
N ALA A 211 6.59 -26.89 -5.75
CA ALA A 211 7.64 -27.33 -6.64
C ALA A 211 9.02 -27.35 -5.95
N ARG A 212 9.31 -26.30 -5.16
CA ARG A 212 10.56 -26.21 -4.41
C ARG A 212 10.71 -27.35 -3.39
N LEU A 213 9.70 -27.56 -2.56
CA LEU A 213 9.73 -28.61 -1.54
C LEU A 213 9.94 -30.01 -2.15
N GLU A 214 9.29 -30.28 -3.27
CA GLU A 214 9.46 -31.54 -3.99
C GLU A 214 10.84 -31.67 -4.63
N LEU A 215 11.35 -30.59 -5.23
CA LEU A 215 12.68 -30.57 -5.85
C LEU A 215 13.79 -30.76 -4.80
N GLU A 216 13.68 -30.15 -3.61
CA GLU A 216 14.60 -30.40 -2.50
C GLU A 216 14.60 -31.88 -2.09
N THR A 217 13.42 -32.51 -2.06
CA THR A 217 13.27 -33.95 -1.74
C THR A 217 13.79 -34.82 -2.88
N ALA A 218 13.48 -34.52 -4.13
CA ALA A 218 13.90 -35.28 -5.30
C ALA A 218 15.43 -35.21 -5.52
N LEU A 219 16.05 -34.05 -5.36
CA LEU A 219 17.50 -33.90 -5.44
C LEU A 219 18.25 -34.71 -4.37
N ALA A 220 17.62 -34.96 -3.23
CA ALA A 220 18.20 -35.84 -2.19
C ALA A 220 18.11 -37.32 -2.56
N HIS A 221 17.07 -37.73 -3.31
CA HIS A 221 16.85 -39.13 -3.71
C HIS A 221 17.55 -39.49 -5.05
N ASP A 222 17.44 -38.63 -6.05
CA ASP A 222 17.84 -38.94 -7.43
C ASP A 222 19.29 -38.54 -7.75
N ARG A 223 20.13 -38.33 -6.72
CA ARG A 223 21.58 -37.99 -6.89
C ARG A 223 22.37 -39.00 -7.75
N ALA A 224 21.88 -40.20 -7.90
CA ALA A 224 22.56 -41.24 -8.66
C ALA A 224 22.27 -41.20 -10.19
N GLU A 225 21.19 -40.52 -10.60
CA GLU A 225 20.72 -40.51 -11.99
C GLU A 225 21.11 -39.25 -12.77
N LEU A 226 21.39 -38.14 -12.04
CA LEU A 226 21.70 -36.85 -12.64
C LEU A 226 23.24 -36.60 -12.62
N ASP A 227 23.77 -36.12 -13.73
CA ASP A 227 25.12 -35.60 -13.80
C ASP A 227 25.33 -34.44 -12.81
N GLN A 228 26.52 -34.35 -12.23
CA GLN A 228 26.85 -33.29 -11.24
C GLN A 228 26.66 -31.86 -11.76
N LEU A 229 26.87 -31.62 -13.06
CA LEU A 229 26.66 -30.31 -13.67
C LEU A 229 25.18 -29.99 -13.81
N THR A 230 24.36 -30.97 -14.21
CA THR A 230 22.90 -30.84 -14.26
C THR A 230 22.34 -30.57 -12.86
N GLN A 231 22.80 -31.28 -11.82
CA GLN A 231 22.40 -31.02 -10.43
C GLN A 231 22.72 -29.59 -9.99
N LYS A 232 23.88 -29.05 -10.33
CA LYS A 232 24.27 -27.67 -10.03
C LYS A 232 23.39 -26.66 -10.75
N VAL A 233 23.01 -26.90 -12.00
CA VAL A 233 22.10 -26.05 -12.77
C VAL A 233 20.70 -26.04 -12.11
N ILE A 234 20.18 -27.20 -11.75
CA ILE A 234 18.88 -27.33 -11.08
C ILE A 234 18.91 -26.58 -9.73
N ALA A 235 19.95 -26.86 -8.92
CA ALA A 235 20.08 -26.19 -7.60
C ALA A 235 20.21 -24.67 -7.73
N ALA A 236 20.98 -24.20 -8.71
CA ALA A 236 21.14 -22.78 -8.97
C ALA A 236 19.82 -22.14 -9.51
N GLY A 237 19.08 -22.86 -10.37
CA GLY A 237 17.75 -22.47 -10.83
C GLY A 237 16.78 -22.30 -9.67
N VAL A 238 16.65 -23.33 -8.82
CA VAL A 238 15.81 -23.30 -7.62
C VAL A 238 16.24 -22.18 -6.67
N ALA A 239 17.56 -22.02 -6.44
CA ALA A 239 18.09 -20.95 -5.60
C ALA A 239 17.82 -19.55 -6.17
N SER A 240 17.78 -19.38 -7.49
CA SER A 240 17.47 -18.09 -8.10
C SER A 240 16.05 -17.61 -7.79
N TRP A 241 15.11 -18.54 -7.56
CA TRP A 241 13.75 -18.21 -7.06
C TRP A 241 13.67 -18.13 -5.55
N SER A 242 14.67 -18.65 -4.83
CA SER A 242 14.77 -18.60 -3.38
C SER A 242 15.53 -17.36 -2.88
N GLY A 243 16.40 -16.79 -3.70
CA GLY A 243 17.39 -15.76 -3.34
C GLY A 243 17.00 -14.31 -3.67
N GLY A 244 15.84 -14.07 -4.22
CA GLY A 244 15.29 -12.71 -4.21
C GLY A 244 14.62 -12.46 -2.87
N ASP A 245 15.12 -11.48 -2.10
CA ASP A 245 14.61 -11.04 -0.79
C ASP A 245 13.29 -11.72 -0.39
N SER A 246 13.27 -12.33 0.77
CA SER A 246 12.22 -13.20 1.35
C SER A 246 10.81 -12.60 1.46
N ASP A 247 10.47 -11.70 0.58
CA ASP A 247 9.15 -11.09 0.50
C ASP A 247 8.42 -11.68 -0.72
N ASP A 248 7.58 -12.68 -0.44
CA ASP A 248 6.64 -13.27 -1.41
C ASP A 248 5.56 -12.28 -1.87
N ARG A 249 5.83 -10.97 -1.75
CA ARG A 249 4.88 -9.89 -1.99
C ARG A 249 5.31 -9.04 -3.16
N GLN A 250 4.33 -8.59 -3.92
CA GLN A 250 4.47 -7.64 -5.01
C GLN A 250 3.82 -6.31 -4.62
N LEU A 251 4.59 -5.23 -4.73
CA LEU A 251 4.08 -3.87 -4.59
C LEU A 251 3.86 -3.27 -5.98
N ILE A 252 2.62 -2.87 -6.25
CA ILE A 252 2.24 -2.13 -7.45
C ILE A 252 1.83 -0.72 -7.01
N VAL A 253 2.32 0.30 -7.73
CA VAL A 253 2.01 1.72 -7.47
C VAL A 253 1.52 2.37 -8.75
N ARG A 254 0.45 3.18 -8.65
CA ARG A 254 -0.09 3.97 -9.77
C ARG A 254 -0.42 5.39 -9.33
N GLY A 255 -0.38 6.33 -10.28
CA GLY A 255 -0.76 7.72 -10.04
C GLY A 255 0.17 8.50 -9.13
N HIS A 256 1.44 8.14 -9.07
CA HIS A 256 2.44 8.89 -8.31
C HIS A 256 2.60 10.35 -8.77
N ALA A 257 2.24 10.66 -10.03
CA ALA A 257 2.21 12.04 -10.53
C ALA A 257 1.25 12.95 -9.75
N ASN A 258 0.16 12.40 -9.19
CA ASN A 258 -0.80 13.16 -8.38
C ASN A 258 -0.15 13.75 -7.11
N LEU A 259 0.95 13.17 -6.63
CA LEU A 259 1.71 13.69 -5.50
C LEU A 259 2.38 15.03 -5.80
N LEU A 260 2.51 15.37 -7.09
CA LEU A 260 3.14 16.61 -7.56
C LEU A 260 2.13 17.74 -7.81
N GLU A 261 0.83 17.44 -7.90
CA GLU A 261 -0.19 18.44 -8.28
C GLU A 261 -0.41 19.53 -7.22
N ASP A 262 -0.13 19.24 -5.95
CA ASP A 262 -0.44 20.10 -4.81
C ASP A 262 0.80 20.71 -4.13
N LEU A 263 1.91 20.87 -4.85
CA LEU A 263 3.15 21.41 -4.30
C LEU A 263 3.10 22.94 -4.20
N HIS A 264 3.11 23.45 -2.98
CA HIS A 264 3.10 24.90 -2.72
C HIS A 264 4.41 25.47 -2.17
N ALA A 265 5.37 24.62 -1.76
CA ALA A 265 6.65 25.05 -1.20
C ALA A 265 7.80 24.11 -1.58
N LEU A 266 9.05 24.62 -1.49
CA LEU A 266 10.27 23.82 -1.70
C LEU A 266 10.38 22.65 -0.71
N GLU A 267 9.84 22.82 0.50
CA GLU A 267 9.79 21.75 1.52
C GLU A 267 8.89 20.59 1.10
N ASP A 268 7.80 20.87 0.36
CA ASP A 268 6.91 19.84 -0.17
C ASP A 268 7.60 19.04 -1.28
N LEU A 269 8.42 19.66 -2.11
CA LEU A 269 9.23 18.99 -3.12
C LEU A 269 10.21 17.99 -2.51
N GLU A 270 10.89 18.35 -1.42
CA GLU A 270 11.79 17.45 -0.72
C GLU A 270 11.08 16.25 -0.08
N ARG A 271 9.89 16.48 0.47
CA ARG A 271 9.04 15.40 1.01
C ARG A 271 8.57 14.44 -0.06
N VAL A 272 8.11 14.97 -1.20
CA VAL A 272 7.70 14.16 -2.35
C VAL A 272 8.87 13.39 -2.95
N ARG A 273 10.06 14.01 -3.04
CA ARG A 273 11.28 13.32 -3.48
C ARG A 273 11.59 12.11 -2.57
N ARG A 274 11.61 12.31 -1.25
CA ARG A 274 11.82 11.21 -0.29
C ARG A 274 10.77 10.12 -0.44
N LEU A 275 9.52 10.51 -0.65
CA LEU A 275 8.44 9.56 -0.90
C LEU A 275 8.69 8.72 -2.16
N PHE A 276 9.19 9.33 -3.24
CA PHE A 276 9.56 8.57 -4.44
C PHE A 276 10.74 7.63 -4.18
N ASP A 277 11.78 8.08 -3.49
CA ASP A 277 12.92 7.25 -3.12
C ASP A 277 12.47 6.03 -2.27
N ASP A 278 11.55 6.24 -1.32
CA ASP A 278 10.96 5.17 -0.50
C ASP A 278 10.08 4.21 -1.33
N LEU A 279 9.29 4.72 -2.27
CA LEU A 279 8.48 3.91 -3.19
C LEU A 279 9.35 3.10 -4.17
N GLU A 280 10.49 3.62 -4.60
CA GLU A 280 11.46 2.91 -5.44
C GLU A 280 12.15 1.80 -4.66
N THR A 281 12.56 2.04 -3.42
CA THR A 281 13.19 1.02 -2.56
C THR A 281 12.22 -0.07 -2.12
N LYS A 282 10.92 0.21 -2.14
CA LYS A 282 9.78 -0.69 -1.83
C LYS A 282 9.77 -1.30 -0.42
N ARG A 283 10.92 -1.52 0.22
CA ARG A 283 11.03 -2.25 1.51
C ARG A 283 10.19 -1.62 2.62
N GLY A 284 10.36 -0.33 2.88
CA GLY A 284 9.59 0.36 3.92
C GLY A 284 8.09 0.38 3.67
N VAL A 285 7.68 0.48 2.39
CA VAL A 285 6.26 0.43 1.98
C VAL A 285 5.68 -0.95 2.21
N VAL A 286 6.40 -2.00 1.82
CA VAL A 286 6.00 -3.40 1.99
C VAL A 286 5.81 -3.72 3.48
N ASP A 287 6.76 -3.31 4.34
CA ASP A 287 6.66 -3.52 5.79
C ASP A 287 5.45 -2.80 6.40
N LEU A 288 5.19 -1.56 5.97
CA LEU A 288 4.04 -0.78 6.42
C LEU A 288 2.72 -1.44 6.01
N LEU A 289 2.58 -1.77 4.74
CA LEU A 289 1.37 -2.37 4.19
C LEU A 289 1.14 -3.78 4.75
N GLY A 290 2.21 -4.55 4.97
CA GLY A 290 2.14 -5.89 5.58
C GLY A 290 1.56 -5.89 6.99
N ARG A 291 1.73 -4.80 7.76
CA ARG A 291 1.08 -4.66 9.08
C ARG A 291 -0.43 -4.46 8.97
N ALA A 292 -0.91 -3.94 7.86
CA ALA A 292 -2.33 -3.74 7.63
C ALA A 292 -3.04 -5.00 7.14
N GLU A 293 -2.33 -6.02 6.66
CA GLU A 293 -2.93 -7.30 6.23
C GLU A 293 -3.69 -8.02 7.34
N ASN A 294 -3.24 -7.89 8.59
CA ASN A 294 -3.90 -8.53 9.74
C ASN A 294 -4.94 -7.63 10.42
N ALA A 295 -5.37 -6.56 9.76
CA ALA A 295 -6.28 -5.60 10.34
C ALA A 295 -7.74 -5.89 9.94
N ASP A 296 -8.65 -5.70 10.88
CA ASP A 296 -10.08 -5.64 10.59
C ASP A 296 -10.41 -4.23 10.08
N GLY A 297 -10.56 -4.09 8.73
CA GLY A 297 -10.96 -2.85 8.08
C GLY A 297 -9.81 -1.87 7.76
N VAL A 298 -10.18 -0.61 7.54
CA VAL A 298 -9.25 0.44 7.10
C VAL A 298 -8.22 0.80 8.15
N ARG A 299 -6.96 0.91 7.73
CA ARG A 299 -5.86 1.44 8.55
C ARG A 299 -5.37 2.76 7.98
N ILE A 300 -5.06 3.68 8.88
CA ILE A 300 -4.61 5.02 8.54
C ILE A 300 -3.30 5.27 9.28
N PHE A 301 -2.27 5.69 8.55
CA PHE A 301 -0.98 6.10 9.07
C PHE A 301 -0.74 7.56 8.69
N ILE A 302 -0.49 8.43 9.65
CA ILE A 302 -0.29 9.87 9.44
C ILE A 302 1.13 10.26 9.82
N GLY A 303 1.88 10.79 8.85
CA GLY A 303 3.23 11.30 9.06
C GLY A 303 4.18 10.27 9.68
N SER A 304 4.86 10.66 10.76
CA SER A 304 5.91 9.89 11.42
C SER A 304 5.41 8.81 12.39
N GLU A 305 4.12 8.48 12.43
CA GLU A 305 3.57 7.44 13.33
C GLU A 305 4.27 6.10 13.16
N ASN A 306 4.85 5.86 12.02
CA ASN A 306 5.64 4.67 11.78
C ASN A 306 7.14 4.99 11.70
N LYS A 307 7.87 4.74 12.80
CA LYS A 307 9.33 4.96 12.88
C LYS A 307 10.16 4.15 11.88
N LEU A 308 9.60 3.13 11.26
CA LEU A 308 10.26 2.29 10.25
C LEU A 308 10.16 2.88 8.85
N PHE A 309 9.46 3.98 8.69
CA PHE A 309 9.09 4.52 7.42
C PHE A 309 9.44 6.01 7.36
N SER A 310 10.28 6.40 6.41
CA SER A 310 10.73 7.79 6.32
C SER A 310 9.77 8.70 5.55
N LEU A 311 8.50 8.29 5.37
CA LEU A 311 7.42 9.08 4.77
C LEU A 311 6.97 10.24 5.66
N SER A 312 7.92 10.92 6.31
CA SER A 312 7.61 12.10 7.12
C SER A 312 6.86 13.13 6.26
N GLY A 313 5.62 13.47 6.67
CA GLY A 313 4.75 14.39 5.95
C GLY A 313 3.82 13.74 4.92
N SER A 314 3.72 12.42 4.88
CA SER A 314 2.75 11.68 4.05
C SER A 314 1.75 10.91 4.92
N SER A 315 0.56 10.68 4.39
CA SER A 315 -0.45 9.81 5.00
C SER A 315 -0.71 8.61 4.11
N THR A 316 -0.92 7.47 4.73
CA THR A 316 -1.26 6.22 4.06
C THR A 316 -2.59 5.70 4.58
N ILE A 317 -3.52 5.41 3.69
CA ILE A 317 -4.85 4.87 4.00
C ILE A 317 -5.00 3.58 3.24
N VAL A 318 -5.18 2.46 3.94
CA VAL A 318 -5.19 1.13 3.34
C VAL A 318 -6.30 0.26 3.92
N SER A 319 -6.79 -0.65 3.10
CA SER A 319 -7.80 -1.65 3.48
C SER A 319 -7.39 -3.02 2.95
N PRO A 320 -7.51 -4.09 3.72
CA PRO A 320 -7.27 -5.43 3.25
C PRO A 320 -8.34 -5.85 2.22
N TYR A 321 -7.96 -6.71 1.29
CA TYR A 321 -8.90 -7.35 0.36
C TYR A 321 -8.69 -8.87 0.36
N SER A 322 -9.77 -9.61 0.04
CA SER A 322 -9.84 -11.05 0.20
C SER A 322 -10.11 -11.75 -1.12
N ASP A 323 -9.77 -13.04 -1.18
CA ASP A 323 -10.18 -13.97 -2.24
C ASP A 323 -11.61 -14.49 -2.05
N ALA A 324 -12.06 -15.38 -2.96
CA ALA A 324 -13.36 -16.06 -2.92
C ALA A 324 -13.61 -16.85 -1.63
N THR A 325 -12.56 -17.27 -0.94
CA THR A 325 -12.66 -18.04 0.31
C THR A 325 -12.74 -17.14 1.55
N GLY A 326 -12.68 -15.81 1.38
CA GLY A 326 -12.65 -14.83 2.47
C GLY A 326 -11.27 -14.69 3.12
N ARG A 327 -10.23 -15.30 2.56
CA ARG A 327 -8.86 -15.17 3.05
C ARG A 327 -8.28 -13.87 2.53
N ILE A 328 -7.67 -13.06 3.40
CA ILE A 328 -6.95 -11.85 3.01
C ILE A 328 -5.76 -12.24 2.15
N VAL A 329 -5.69 -11.69 0.94
CA VAL A 329 -4.64 -11.96 -0.06
C VAL A 329 -3.79 -10.73 -0.36
N GLY A 330 -4.14 -9.59 0.22
CA GLY A 330 -3.37 -8.38 0.08
C GLY A 330 -4.02 -7.16 0.70
N VAL A 331 -3.40 -6.02 0.47
CA VAL A 331 -3.81 -4.71 0.97
C VAL A 331 -3.83 -3.72 -0.19
N LEU A 332 -4.91 -2.97 -0.30
CA LEU A 332 -5.09 -1.90 -1.28
C LEU A 332 -5.22 -0.56 -0.57
N GLY A 333 -4.67 0.50 -1.12
CA GLY A 333 -4.81 1.81 -0.52
C GLY A 333 -4.20 2.95 -1.30
N VAL A 334 -4.01 4.06 -0.61
CA VAL A 334 -3.43 5.28 -1.17
C VAL A 334 -2.38 5.88 -0.25
N ILE A 335 -1.41 6.54 -0.86
CA ILE A 335 -0.39 7.35 -0.21
C ILE A 335 -0.51 8.77 -0.75
N GLY A 336 -0.52 9.76 0.12
CA GLY A 336 -0.62 11.16 -0.25
C GLY A 336 -0.09 12.08 0.84
N PRO A 337 -0.15 13.42 0.63
CA PRO A 337 0.23 14.37 1.66
C PRO A 337 -0.67 14.23 2.90
N THR A 338 -0.21 14.71 4.06
CA THR A 338 -1.01 14.68 5.31
C THR A 338 -2.32 15.46 5.21
N ARG A 339 -2.51 16.30 4.19
CA ARG A 339 -3.73 17.05 3.90
C ARG A 339 -4.73 16.34 2.98
N LEU A 340 -4.72 15.00 2.97
CA LEU A 340 -5.76 14.23 2.28
C LEU A 340 -7.14 14.57 2.84
N ASN A 341 -8.14 14.57 1.96
CA ASN A 341 -9.53 14.62 2.40
C ASN A 341 -9.95 13.27 3.00
N TYR A 342 -9.60 13.05 4.27
CA TYR A 342 -9.83 11.80 4.98
C TYR A 342 -11.29 11.35 4.94
N ALA A 343 -12.24 12.29 5.13
CA ALA A 343 -13.67 11.99 5.13
C ALA A 343 -14.16 11.36 3.83
N ARG A 344 -13.53 11.69 2.70
CA ARG A 344 -13.83 11.13 1.37
C ARG A 344 -12.95 9.94 1.03
N VAL A 345 -11.67 10.01 1.36
CA VAL A 345 -10.68 9.01 0.92
C VAL A 345 -10.86 7.69 1.68
N ILE A 346 -11.12 7.74 2.98
CA ILE A 346 -11.32 6.53 3.81
C ILE A 346 -12.44 5.63 3.26
N PRO A 347 -13.68 6.12 3.09
CA PRO A 347 -14.75 5.28 2.56
C PRO A 347 -14.50 4.85 1.11
N THR A 348 -13.81 5.68 0.30
CA THR A 348 -13.45 5.32 -1.08
C THR A 348 -12.49 4.14 -1.12
N VAL A 349 -11.44 4.14 -0.28
CA VAL A 349 -10.46 3.04 -0.19
C VAL A 349 -11.13 1.76 0.31
N ASP A 350 -11.95 1.85 1.35
CA ASP A 350 -12.67 0.71 1.90
C ASP A 350 -13.63 0.08 0.88
N TYR A 351 -14.38 0.92 0.18
CA TYR A 351 -15.31 0.44 -0.85
C TYR A 351 -14.57 -0.17 -2.05
N ALA A 352 -13.44 0.43 -2.48
CA ALA A 352 -12.61 -0.11 -3.56
C ALA A 352 -12.02 -1.48 -3.18
N ALA A 353 -11.53 -1.66 -1.95
CA ALA A 353 -11.03 -2.95 -1.48
C ALA A 353 -12.11 -4.03 -1.48
N ARG A 354 -13.34 -3.70 -1.06
CA ARG A 354 -14.50 -4.61 -1.15
C ARG A 354 -14.90 -4.93 -2.60
N LEU A 355 -14.79 -3.96 -3.51
CA LEU A 355 -15.04 -4.21 -4.93
C LEU A 355 -14.00 -5.16 -5.52
N VAL A 356 -12.72 -4.93 -5.23
CA VAL A 356 -11.62 -5.82 -5.66
C VAL A 356 -11.82 -7.22 -5.10
N SER A 357 -12.15 -7.37 -3.81
CA SER A 357 -12.44 -8.68 -3.21
C SER A 357 -13.56 -9.43 -3.95
N ARG A 358 -14.63 -8.73 -4.34
CA ARG A 358 -15.73 -9.33 -5.11
C ARG A 358 -15.31 -9.73 -6.52
N LEU A 359 -14.48 -8.93 -7.17
CA LEU A 359 -14.01 -9.19 -8.54
C LEU A 359 -12.99 -10.32 -8.62
N LEU A 360 -12.20 -10.53 -7.55
CA LEU A 360 -11.25 -11.64 -7.44
C LEU A 360 -11.89 -12.92 -6.90
N GLY A 361 -13.08 -12.81 -6.31
CA GLY A 361 -13.84 -13.91 -5.69
C GLY A 361 -14.92 -14.51 -6.58
N GLY A 362 -15.16 -13.96 -7.79
CA GLY A 362 -16.24 -14.36 -8.69
C GLY A 362 -15.82 -15.25 -9.84
#